data_875070a6efd4bf91412d670f3eb5e924
#
_entry.id   875070a6efd4bf91412d670f3eb5e924
#
_cell.length_a   1.000
_cell.length_b   1.000
_cell.length_c   1.000
_cell.angle_alpha   90.00
_cell.angle_beta   90.00
_cell.angle_gamma   90.00
#
_symmetry.space_group_name_H-M   'P 1'
#
loop_
_entity.id
_entity.type
_entity.pdbx_description
1 polymer ?
#
loop_
_entity_poly.entity_id
_entity_poly.type
_entity_poly.pdbx_seq_one_letter_code
_entity_poly.pdbx_strand_id
1 'polypeptide(L)'
;DFDTARAWIDATHESIDIYKLGLEFFLTFGCEGIESIARESGASIFLDLKLHDIPNTVKKSAGVVDHLHPRFLTVHASGGAAMISAAVSAVTSTSITAVTVLTSLSDSDLSDLGYSKPALETAVSMARIATASGATSIVCSPLEIEAIRGVIPQSVEIITPGVRPTDEPGGDDQMRTMAPAQAMKAGANFLVIGRPITSRWSEGKAAMASRAAQLVASIHE
;
A
#
# COMPACT_ATOMS: atom_id res chain seq x y z
N ASP A 1 -10.06 -3.02 -16.30
CA ASP A 1 -10.24 -1.88 -17.21
C ASP A 1 -10.73 -0.65 -16.45
N PHE A 2 -10.84 0.51 -17.12
CA PHE A 2 -11.23 1.79 -16.52
C PHE A 2 -12.65 1.78 -15.95
N ASP A 3 -13.61 1.27 -16.73
CA ASP A 3 -15.02 1.23 -16.32
C ASP A 3 -15.25 0.32 -15.13
N THR A 4 -14.52 -0.80 -15.06
CA THR A 4 -14.53 -1.70 -13.90
C THR A 4 -13.99 -0.99 -12.65
N ALA A 5 -12.86 -0.27 -12.75
CA ALA A 5 -12.31 0.47 -11.62
C ALA A 5 -13.31 1.51 -11.09
N ARG A 6 -13.93 2.28 -11.98
CA ARG A 6 -14.97 3.26 -11.64
C ARG A 6 -16.17 2.59 -10.97
N ALA A 7 -16.65 1.48 -11.56
CA ALA A 7 -17.80 0.75 -11.01
C ALA A 7 -17.54 0.15 -9.62
N TRP A 8 -16.31 -0.30 -9.36
CA TRP A 8 -15.91 -0.80 -8.05
C TRP A 8 -15.85 0.31 -7.00
N ILE A 9 -15.32 1.48 -7.35
CA ILE A 9 -15.32 2.64 -6.47
C ILE A 9 -16.77 3.05 -6.15
N ASP A 10 -17.61 3.19 -7.19
CA ASP A 10 -19.04 3.52 -7.03
C ASP A 10 -19.82 2.48 -6.21
N ALA A 11 -19.38 1.23 -6.20
CA ALA A 11 -20.00 0.18 -5.38
C ALA A 11 -19.59 0.27 -3.90
N THR A 12 -18.43 0.81 -3.56
CA THR A 12 -17.84 0.67 -2.23
C THR A 12 -17.55 2.00 -1.52
N HIS A 13 -17.81 3.14 -2.14
CA HIS A 13 -17.48 4.48 -1.63
C HIS A 13 -18.11 4.84 -0.27
N GLU A 14 -19.23 4.19 0.11
CA GLU A 14 -19.85 4.38 1.43
C GLU A 14 -19.01 3.75 2.56
N SER A 15 -18.12 2.81 2.24
CA SER A 15 -17.32 2.07 3.22
C SER A 15 -15.82 2.26 3.06
N ILE A 16 -15.35 2.69 1.90
CA ILE A 16 -13.94 2.78 1.54
C ILE A 16 -13.60 4.22 1.14
N ASP A 17 -12.60 4.80 1.78
CA ASP A 17 -12.17 6.20 1.53
C ASP A 17 -11.00 6.29 0.54
N ILE A 18 -10.14 5.27 0.48
CA ILE A 18 -8.88 5.31 -0.28
C ILE A 18 -8.82 4.12 -1.23
N TYR A 19 -8.58 4.40 -2.49
CA TYR A 19 -8.49 3.38 -3.54
C TYR A 19 -7.09 3.26 -4.10
N LYS A 20 -6.56 2.04 -4.05
CA LYS A 20 -5.24 1.74 -4.59
C LYS A 20 -5.31 1.47 -6.09
N LEU A 21 -4.64 2.31 -6.88
CA LEU A 21 -4.40 2.10 -8.30
C LEU A 21 -2.93 1.69 -8.49
N GLY A 22 -2.73 0.50 -9.03
CA GLY A 22 -1.40 -0.09 -9.18
C GLY A 22 -0.78 0.09 -10.56
N LEU A 23 0.37 -0.56 -10.74
CA LEU A 23 1.16 -0.48 -11.98
C LEU A 23 0.37 -0.84 -13.24
N GLU A 24 -0.43 -1.91 -13.22
CA GLU A 24 -1.22 -2.33 -14.37
C GLU A 24 -2.15 -1.21 -14.84
N PHE A 25 -2.88 -0.59 -13.90
CA PHE A 25 -3.78 0.53 -14.22
C PHE A 25 -3.00 1.72 -14.76
N PHE A 26 -1.91 2.09 -14.09
CA PHE A 26 -1.10 3.24 -14.48
C PHE A 26 -0.43 3.05 -15.86
N LEU A 27 0.12 1.86 -16.14
CA LEU A 27 0.73 1.56 -17.42
C LEU A 27 -0.29 1.53 -18.58
N THR A 28 -1.55 1.21 -18.27
CA THR A 28 -2.62 1.16 -19.27
C THR A 28 -3.20 2.54 -19.57
N PHE A 29 -3.42 3.37 -18.54
CA PHE A 29 -4.20 4.60 -18.65
C PHE A 29 -3.41 5.89 -18.33
N GLY A 30 -2.17 5.75 -17.82
CA GLY A 30 -1.28 6.89 -17.51
C GLY A 30 -1.85 7.84 -16.45
N CYS A 31 -1.28 9.04 -16.43
CA CYS A 31 -1.71 10.11 -15.52
C CYS A 31 -3.17 10.52 -15.79
N GLU A 32 -3.59 10.58 -17.05
CA GLU A 32 -4.96 10.94 -17.42
C GLU A 32 -6.01 9.99 -16.85
N GLY A 33 -5.72 8.69 -16.81
CA GLY A 33 -6.59 7.69 -16.20
C GLY A 33 -6.73 7.88 -14.69
N ILE A 34 -5.62 8.16 -14.01
CA ILE A 34 -5.64 8.45 -12.56
C ILE A 34 -6.45 9.71 -12.26
N GLU A 35 -6.19 10.80 -13.02
CA GLU A 35 -6.89 12.06 -12.85
C GLU A 35 -8.40 11.93 -13.09
N SER A 36 -8.79 11.19 -14.13
CA SER A 36 -10.20 10.96 -14.46
C SER A 36 -10.90 10.17 -13.37
N ILE A 37 -10.30 9.08 -12.84
CA ILE A 37 -10.86 8.32 -11.71
C ILE A 37 -11.02 9.23 -10.49
N ALA A 38 -9.96 9.96 -10.09
CA ALA A 38 -10.01 10.84 -8.93
C ALA A 38 -11.10 11.92 -9.06
N ARG A 39 -11.18 12.57 -10.21
CA ARG A 39 -12.17 13.65 -10.49
C ARG A 39 -13.60 13.12 -10.53
N GLU A 40 -13.85 11.99 -11.20
CA GLU A 40 -15.19 11.45 -11.38
C GLU A 40 -15.77 10.83 -10.11
N SER A 41 -14.91 10.22 -9.29
CA SER A 41 -15.35 9.54 -8.07
C SER A 41 -15.19 10.37 -6.80
N GLY A 42 -14.34 11.41 -6.80
CA GLY A 42 -13.95 12.14 -5.59
C GLY A 42 -13.10 11.32 -4.63
N ALA A 43 -12.64 10.15 -5.04
CA ALA A 43 -11.90 9.21 -4.20
C ALA A 43 -10.47 9.67 -3.92
N SER A 44 -9.99 9.44 -2.71
CA SER A 44 -8.57 9.52 -2.38
C SER A 44 -7.79 8.39 -3.04
N ILE A 45 -6.68 8.70 -3.70
CA ILE A 45 -5.90 7.72 -4.45
C ILE A 45 -4.64 7.31 -3.69
N PHE A 46 -4.43 6.02 -3.57
CA PHE A 46 -3.16 5.40 -3.24
C PHE A 46 -2.50 4.93 -4.55
N LEU A 47 -1.50 5.68 -5.01
CA LEU A 47 -0.79 5.39 -6.25
C LEU A 47 0.36 4.43 -5.98
N ASP A 48 0.17 3.16 -6.34
CA ASP A 48 1.09 2.06 -6.00
C ASP A 48 2.01 1.74 -7.18
N LEU A 49 3.02 2.59 -7.41
CA LEU A 49 3.99 2.47 -8.51
C LEU A 49 5.30 1.82 -8.10
N LYS A 50 5.60 1.76 -6.81
CA LYS A 50 6.82 1.18 -6.25
C LYS A 50 8.09 1.69 -6.95
N LEU A 51 8.23 3.03 -7.06
CA LEU A 51 9.37 3.65 -7.73
C LEU A 51 10.70 3.16 -7.14
N HIS A 52 11.61 2.73 -8.01
CA HIS A 52 12.90 2.20 -7.61
C HIS A 52 13.92 2.42 -8.71
N ASP A 53 14.73 3.45 -8.57
CA ASP A 53 15.75 3.86 -9.53
C ASP A 53 16.79 4.76 -8.81
N ILE A 54 17.77 5.30 -9.51
CA ILE A 54 18.68 6.30 -8.96
C ILE A 54 17.91 7.55 -8.47
N PRO A 55 18.44 8.30 -7.48
CA PRO A 55 17.71 9.40 -6.84
C PRO A 55 17.12 10.44 -7.80
N ASN A 56 17.85 10.84 -8.84
CA ASN A 56 17.38 11.84 -9.79
C ASN A 56 16.19 11.36 -10.63
N THR A 57 16.16 10.08 -11.03
CA THR A 57 15.05 9.48 -11.78
C THR A 57 13.79 9.43 -10.90
N VAL A 58 13.94 8.93 -9.67
CA VAL A 58 12.80 8.84 -8.73
C VAL A 58 12.28 10.22 -8.36
N LYS A 59 13.16 11.22 -8.14
CA LYS A 59 12.75 12.61 -7.92
C LYS A 59 11.87 13.14 -9.04
N LYS A 60 12.32 12.98 -10.29
CA LYS A 60 11.55 13.44 -11.46
C LYS A 60 10.21 12.70 -11.60
N SER A 61 10.23 11.39 -11.42
CA SER A 61 9.01 10.56 -11.52
C SER A 61 8.00 10.92 -10.43
N ALA A 62 8.44 11.11 -9.18
CA ALA A 62 7.56 11.54 -8.10
C ALA A 62 6.96 12.93 -8.38
N GLY A 63 7.77 13.88 -8.88
CA GLY A 63 7.29 15.21 -9.26
C GLY A 63 6.28 15.19 -10.41
N VAL A 64 6.42 14.26 -11.37
CA VAL A 64 5.43 14.10 -12.47
C VAL A 64 4.07 13.70 -11.94
N VAL A 65 3.99 12.82 -10.95
CA VAL A 65 2.71 12.32 -10.44
C VAL A 65 2.16 13.13 -9.25
N ASP A 66 2.95 14.04 -8.67
CA ASP A 66 2.50 14.87 -7.53
C ASP A 66 1.32 15.80 -7.90
N HIS A 67 1.22 16.24 -9.18
CA HIS A 67 0.10 17.06 -9.65
C HIS A 67 -1.25 16.32 -9.68
N LEU A 68 -1.23 14.99 -9.57
CA LEU A 68 -2.44 14.16 -9.42
C LEU A 68 -2.95 14.17 -7.97
N HIS A 69 -2.19 14.76 -7.05
CA HIS A 69 -2.46 14.83 -5.62
C HIS A 69 -2.84 13.48 -4.98
N PRO A 70 -2.10 12.38 -5.26
CA PRO A 70 -2.40 11.13 -4.59
C PRO A 70 -2.11 11.28 -3.09
N ARG A 71 -2.93 10.66 -2.25
CA ARG A 71 -2.66 10.61 -0.82
C ARG A 71 -1.34 9.89 -0.53
N PHE A 72 -1.11 8.78 -1.22
CA PHE A 72 0.09 7.94 -1.07
C PHE A 72 0.75 7.66 -2.42
N LEU A 73 2.08 7.73 -2.46
CA LEU A 73 2.90 7.28 -3.59
C LEU A 73 3.97 6.32 -3.08
N THR A 74 4.01 5.10 -3.60
CA THR A 74 4.97 4.10 -3.15
C THR A 74 6.33 4.23 -3.82
N VAL A 75 7.38 4.05 -3.00
CA VAL A 75 8.76 3.84 -3.41
C VAL A 75 9.32 2.60 -2.71
N HIS A 76 10.32 1.92 -3.26
CA HIS A 76 10.99 0.84 -2.54
C HIS A 76 12.00 1.37 -1.51
N ALA A 77 11.92 0.89 -0.26
CA ALA A 77 12.89 1.27 0.78
C ALA A 77 14.32 0.78 0.48
N SER A 78 14.44 -0.32 -0.28
CA SER A 78 15.73 -0.85 -0.76
C SER A 78 16.52 0.10 -1.68
N GLY A 79 15.87 1.14 -2.23
CA GLY A 79 16.54 2.21 -2.95
C GLY A 79 17.44 3.11 -2.08
N GLY A 80 17.32 3.00 -0.76
CA GLY A 80 18.18 3.68 0.22
C GLY A 80 17.82 5.14 0.49
N ALA A 81 18.53 5.73 1.44
CA ALA A 81 18.23 7.05 1.99
C ALA A 81 18.21 8.16 0.93
N ALA A 82 19.19 8.20 0.03
CA ALA A 82 19.29 9.23 -0.99
C ALA A 82 18.11 9.22 -1.96
N MET A 83 17.66 8.04 -2.37
CA MET A 83 16.51 7.89 -3.27
C MET A 83 15.22 8.33 -2.59
N ILE A 84 14.99 7.90 -1.35
CA ILE A 84 13.78 8.26 -0.59
C ILE A 84 13.74 9.77 -0.32
N SER A 85 14.84 10.36 0.13
CA SER A 85 14.92 11.82 0.34
C SER A 85 14.68 12.60 -0.96
N ALA A 86 15.15 12.07 -2.09
CA ALA A 86 14.92 12.69 -3.39
C ALA A 86 13.42 12.64 -3.78
N ALA A 87 12.72 11.53 -3.52
CA ALA A 87 11.28 11.42 -3.71
C ALA A 87 10.52 12.40 -2.81
N VAL A 88 10.85 12.43 -1.51
CA VAL A 88 10.21 13.34 -0.53
C VAL A 88 10.37 14.80 -0.95
N SER A 89 11.56 15.19 -1.44
CA SER A 89 11.82 16.56 -1.88
C SER A 89 11.07 16.99 -3.15
N ALA A 90 10.46 16.06 -3.86
CA ALA A 90 9.79 16.29 -5.14
C ALA A 90 8.28 16.46 -5.02
N VAL A 91 7.71 16.16 -3.87
CA VAL A 91 6.26 16.19 -3.63
C VAL A 91 5.89 17.28 -2.62
N THR A 92 4.68 17.79 -2.72
CA THR A 92 4.18 18.88 -1.87
C THR A 92 3.12 18.43 -0.86
N SER A 93 2.22 17.56 -1.28
CA SER A 93 1.09 17.08 -0.45
C SER A 93 0.98 15.55 -0.41
N THR A 94 1.70 14.87 -1.28
CA THR A 94 1.70 13.40 -1.37
C THR A 94 2.54 12.79 -0.26
N SER A 95 2.00 11.80 0.46
CA SER A 95 2.78 11.00 1.39
C SER A 95 3.65 10.01 0.63
N ILE A 96 4.99 10.14 0.75
CA ILE A 96 5.91 9.12 0.23
C ILE A 96 5.86 7.91 1.14
N THR A 97 5.43 6.81 0.56
CA THR A 97 5.17 5.53 1.23
C THR A 97 6.25 4.53 0.88
N ALA A 98 7.13 4.22 1.85
CA ALA A 98 8.24 3.31 1.60
C ALA A 98 7.81 1.85 1.80
N VAL A 99 7.92 1.04 0.75
CA VAL A 99 7.67 -0.41 0.79
C VAL A 99 8.93 -1.10 1.32
N THR A 100 8.80 -1.84 2.41
CA THR A 100 9.90 -2.58 3.04
C THR A 100 10.19 -3.88 2.27
N VAL A 101 10.11 -5.03 2.92
CA VAL A 101 10.26 -6.33 2.28
C VAL A 101 8.93 -6.74 1.65
N LEU A 102 8.96 -7.17 0.39
CA LEU A 102 7.76 -7.68 -0.28
C LEU A 102 7.26 -8.95 0.44
N THR A 103 5.94 -9.04 0.63
CA THR A 103 5.30 -10.16 1.34
C THR A 103 5.42 -11.50 0.63
N SER A 104 5.82 -11.50 -0.64
CA SER A 104 6.11 -12.68 -1.44
C SER A 104 7.51 -13.26 -1.22
N LEU A 105 8.43 -12.51 -0.59
CA LEU A 105 9.80 -12.95 -0.34
C LEU A 105 9.91 -13.70 0.97
N SER A 106 10.53 -14.88 0.91
CA SER A 106 10.95 -15.66 2.07
C SER A 106 12.34 -15.23 2.56
N ASP A 107 12.77 -15.74 3.72
CA ASP A 107 14.13 -15.52 4.23
C ASP A 107 15.19 -16.14 3.30
N SER A 108 14.87 -17.24 2.61
CA SER A 108 15.74 -17.84 1.59
C SER A 108 15.92 -16.91 0.40
N ASP A 109 14.82 -16.34 -0.12
CA ASP A 109 14.88 -15.40 -1.26
C ASP A 109 15.72 -14.16 -0.90
N LEU A 110 15.59 -13.66 0.33
CA LEU A 110 16.41 -12.55 0.80
C LEU A 110 17.90 -12.91 0.88
N SER A 111 18.21 -14.11 1.36
CA SER A 111 19.59 -14.62 1.38
C SER A 111 20.18 -14.72 -0.04
N ASP A 112 19.43 -15.24 -1.00
CA ASP A 112 19.84 -15.36 -2.39
C ASP A 112 20.03 -13.98 -3.06
N LEU A 113 19.26 -12.97 -2.62
CA LEU A 113 19.45 -11.57 -3.02
C LEU A 113 20.62 -10.86 -2.29
N GLY A 114 21.31 -11.56 -1.39
CA GLY A 114 22.47 -11.03 -0.68
C GLY A 114 22.15 -10.27 0.64
N TYR A 115 20.92 -10.34 1.13
CA TYR A 115 20.60 -9.81 2.45
C TYR A 115 21.11 -10.76 3.55
N SER A 116 21.79 -10.22 4.54
CA SER A 116 22.36 -11.00 5.66
C SER A 116 21.39 -11.23 6.82
N LYS A 117 20.22 -10.59 6.78
CA LYS A 117 19.21 -10.63 7.83
C LYS A 117 17.90 -11.22 7.32
N PRO A 118 17.13 -11.89 8.20
CA PRO A 118 15.80 -12.38 7.87
C PRO A 118 14.82 -11.22 7.57
N ALA A 119 13.68 -11.54 7.00
CA ALA A 119 12.68 -10.57 6.52
C ALA A 119 12.29 -9.54 7.57
N LEU A 120 11.99 -9.97 8.80
CA LEU A 120 11.59 -9.09 9.89
C LEU A 120 12.67 -8.04 10.21
N GLU A 121 13.92 -8.46 10.41
CA GLU A 121 15.01 -7.53 10.75
C GLU A 121 15.37 -6.61 9.59
N THR A 122 15.27 -7.12 8.35
CA THR A 122 15.48 -6.36 7.13
C THR A 122 14.39 -5.29 6.97
N ALA A 123 13.11 -5.64 7.18
CA ALA A 123 12.00 -4.71 7.13
C ALA A 123 12.12 -3.59 8.19
N VAL A 124 12.48 -3.94 9.42
CA VAL A 124 12.75 -2.98 10.50
C VAL A 124 13.88 -2.01 10.13
N SER A 125 14.97 -2.54 9.56
CA SER A 125 16.10 -1.71 9.13
C SER A 125 15.70 -0.75 7.99
N MET A 126 14.94 -1.24 7.01
CA MET A 126 14.39 -0.45 5.91
C MET A 126 13.43 0.63 6.39
N ALA A 127 12.53 0.32 7.34
CA ALA A 127 11.60 1.27 7.91
C ALA A 127 12.32 2.42 8.64
N ARG A 128 13.37 2.13 9.40
CA ARG A 128 14.23 3.16 10.05
C ARG A 128 14.88 4.08 9.03
N ILE A 129 15.49 3.52 7.97
CA ILE A 129 16.12 4.30 6.91
C ILE A 129 15.08 5.19 6.22
N ALA A 130 13.93 4.61 5.87
CA ALA A 130 12.88 5.33 5.17
C ALA A 130 12.34 6.54 5.97
N THR A 131 12.02 6.33 7.23
CA THR A 131 11.48 7.39 8.09
C THR A 131 12.53 8.46 8.41
N ALA A 132 13.79 8.06 8.64
CA ALA A 132 14.89 9.01 8.78
C ALA A 132 15.16 9.83 7.51
N SER A 133 14.74 9.33 6.34
CA SER A 133 14.84 10.01 5.03
C SER A 133 13.60 10.83 4.68
N GLY A 134 12.62 10.95 5.59
CA GLY A 134 11.44 11.77 5.44
C GLY A 134 10.19 11.07 4.91
N ALA A 135 10.21 9.74 4.70
CA ALA A 135 9.00 9.01 4.38
C ALA A 135 7.98 9.12 5.53
N THR A 136 6.74 9.46 5.20
CA THR A 136 5.66 9.68 6.18
C THR A 136 4.75 8.47 6.33
N SER A 137 4.94 7.46 5.50
CA SER A 137 4.24 6.19 5.61
C SER A 137 5.10 5.00 5.15
N ILE A 138 4.77 3.81 5.68
CA ILE A 138 5.47 2.54 5.43
C ILE A 138 4.47 1.49 4.99
N VAL A 139 4.82 0.70 3.98
CA VAL A 139 4.14 -0.57 3.67
C VAL A 139 4.96 -1.72 4.20
N CYS A 140 4.37 -2.57 5.04
CA CYS A 140 5.02 -3.76 5.59
C CYS A 140 4.03 -4.93 5.75
N SER A 141 4.56 -6.14 5.93
CA SER A 141 3.78 -7.33 6.27
C SER A 141 3.05 -7.15 7.61
N PRO A 142 1.86 -7.75 7.79
CA PRO A 142 1.17 -7.74 9.07
C PRO A 142 2.02 -8.30 10.23
N LEU A 143 2.91 -9.25 9.96
CA LEU A 143 3.80 -9.85 10.97
C LEU A 143 4.95 -8.93 11.40
N GLU A 144 5.16 -7.80 10.72
CA GLU A 144 6.24 -6.84 10.95
C GLU A 144 5.77 -5.58 11.70
N ILE A 145 4.44 -5.38 11.83
CA ILE A 145 3.83 -4.13 12.33
C ILE A 145 4.37 -3.75 13.71
N GLU A 146 4.29 -4.65 14.69
CA GLU A 146 4.68 -4.35 16.07
C GLU A 146 6.18 -3.98 16.17
N ALA A 147 7.04 -4.74 15.49
CA ALA A 147 8.47 -4.49 15.49
C ALA A 147 8.83 -3.16 14.80
N ILE A 148 8.17 -2.83 13.69
CA ILE A 148 8.35 -1.57 12.99
C ILE A 148 7.79 -0.42 13.83
N ARG A 149 6.59 -0.56 14.40
CA ARG A 149 5.99 0.48 15.26
C ARG A 149 6.86 0.83 16.45
N GLY A 150 7.59 -0.14 17.00
CA GLY A 150 8.54 0.09 18.10
C GLY A 150 9.78 0.92 17.73
N VAL A 151 10.04 1.18 16.45
CA VAL A 151 11.28 1.85 15.98
C VAL A 151 11.08 3.07 15.11
N ILE A 152 9.84 3.37 14.73
CA ILE A 152 9.47 4.55 13.92
C ILE A 152 8.65 5.55 14.74
N PRO A 153 8.62 6.84 14.37
CA PRO A 153 7.74 7.83 14.99
C PRO A 153 6.26 7.45 14.92
N GLN A 154 5.49 7.76 15.96
CA GLN A 154 4.04 7.51 15.99
C GLN A 154 3.25 8.26 14.90
N SER A 155 3.81 9.36 14.40
CA SER A 155 3.24 10.13 13.29
C SER A 155 3.38 9.48 11.92
N VAL A 156 4.21 8.44 11.80
CA VAL A 156 4.37 7.70 10.54
C VAL A 156 3.26 6.67 10.42
N GLU A 157 2.56 6.68 9.30
CA GLU A 157 1.45 5.76 9.03
C GLU A 157 1.96 4.39 8.58
N ILE A 158 1.41 3.31 9.13
CA ILE A 158 1.67 1.94 8.69
C ILE A 158 0.49 1.48 7.84
N ILE A 159 0.78 1.06 6.62
CA ILE A 159 -0.15 0.52 5.64
C ILE A 159 0.18 -0.96 5.43
N THR A 160 -0.80 -1.84 5.61
CA THR A 160 -0.53 -3.28 5.62
C THR A 160 -1.38 -4.02 4.60
N PRO A 161 -0.77 -4.61 3.55
CA PRO A 161 -1.39 -5.62 2.71
C PRO A 161 -1.35 -7.00 3.39
N GLY A 162 -1.93 -8.02 2.74
CA GLY A 162 -1.89 -9.38 3.30
C GLY A 162 -2.87 -9.60 4.45
N VAL A 163 -3.85 -8.74 4.56
CA VAL A 163 -4.93 -8.89 5.54
C VAL A 163 -6.00 -9.79 4.95
N ARG A 164 -6.43 -10.79 5.73
CA ARG A 164 -7.47 -11.74 5.33
C ARG A 164 -8.51 -11.87 6.42
N PRO A 165 -9.80 -11.83 6.05
CA PRO A 165 -10.87 -12.15 6.98
C PRO A 165 -10.74 -13.60 7.45
N THR A 166 -11.20 -13.89 8.67
CA THR A 166 -11.11 -15.23 9.27
C THR A 166 -12.02 -16.26 8.57
N ASP A 167 -13.02 -15.80 7.82
CA ASP A 167 -13.97 -16.62 7.05
C ASP A 167 -13.45 -16.98 5.63
N GLU A 168 -12.29 -16.48 5.22
CA GLU A 168 -11.66 -16.83 3.94
C GLU A 168 -10.36 -17.60 4.18
N PRO A 169 -10.29 -18.90 3.79
CA PRO A 169 -9.06 -19.67 3.90
C PRO A 169 -7.97 -19.10 2.98
N GLY A 170 -6.75 -18.99 3.51
CA GLY A 170 -5.60 -18.58 2.75
C GLY A 170 -5.29 -19.57 1.63
N GLY A 171 -5.10 -19.09 0.43
CA GLY A 171 -4.80 -19.91 -0.78
C GLY A 171 -4.08 -19.10 -1.85
N ASP A 172 -3.60 -17.92 -1.49
CA ASP A 172 -3.03 -16.92 -2.38
C ASP A 172 -1.49 -16.86 -2.32
N ASP A 173 -0.91 -16.06 -3.23
CA ASP A 173 0.49 -15.64 -3.30
C ASP A 173 0.99 -14.88 -2.05
N GLN A 174 0.15 -14.65 -1.03
CA GLN A 174 0.53 -14.03 0.24
C GLN A 174 0.73 -15.08 1.34
N MET A 175 1.99 -15.35 1.64
CA MET A 175 2.38 -16.35 2.65
C MET A 175 2.26 -15.85 4.10
N ARG A 176 2.13 -14.54 4.31
CA ARG A 176 2.14 -13.88 5.63
C ARG A 176 0.86 -13.06 5.82
N THR A 177 -0.16 -13.66 6.41
CA THR A 177 -1.50 -13.06 6.56
C THR A 177 -1.89 -12.89 8.03
N MET A 178 -2.81 -11.96 8.29
CA MET A 178 -3.38 -11.67 9.62
C MET A 178 -4.83 -11.19 9.46
N ALA A 179 -5.66 -11.38 10.50
CA ALA A 179 -7.03 -10.85 10.52
C ALA A 179 -7.04 -9.30 10.61
N PRO A 180 -8.06 -8.62 10.04
CA PRO A 180 -8.13 -7.16 10.03
C PRO A 180 -8.00 -6.52 11.40
N ALA A 181 -8.81 -6.92 12.38
CA ALA A 181 -8.75 -6.38 13.76
C ALA A 181 -7.38 -6.60 14.43
N GLN A 182 -6.74 -7.74 14.19
CA GLN A 182 -5.42 -8.01 14.75
C GLN A 182 -4.35 -7.07 14.16
N ALA A 183 -4.38 -6.81 12.85
CA ALA A 183 -3.45 -5.89 12.21
C ALA A 183 -3.61 -4.45 12.73
N MET A 184 -4.85 -3.99 12.92
CA MET A 184 -5.11 -2.68 13.54
C MET A 184 -4.61 -2.61 14.98
N LYS A 185 -4.89 -3.64 15.79
CA LYS A 185 -4.40 -3.73 17.18
C LYS A 185 -2.88 -3.77 17.27
N ALA A 186 -2.21 -4.38 16.30
CA ALA A 186 -0.75 -4.39 16.20
C ALA A 186 -0.16 -3.02 15.84
N GLY A 187 -0.98 -2.05 15.39
CA GLY A 187 -0.57 -0.68 15.12
C GLY A 187 -0.60 -0.25 13.66
N ALA A 188 -1.28 -0.99 12.77
CA ALA A 188 -1.57 -0.50 11.42
C ALA A 188 -2.51 0.70 11.46
N ASN A 189 -2.33 1.64 10.52
CA ASN A 189 -3.23 2.76 10.31
C ASN A 189 -4.19 2.50 9.15
N PHE A 190 -3.73 1.75 8.14
CA PHE A 190 -4.51 1.38 6.96
C PHE A 190 -4.29 -0.07 6.58
N LEU A 191 -5.35 -0.71 6.10
CA LEU A 191 -5.33 -2.07 5.58
C LEU A 191 -5.58 -2.06 4.08
N VAL A 192 -4.76 -2.80 3.31
CA VAL A 192 -4.99 -2.98 1.87
C VAL A 192 -5.68 -4.31 1.66
N ILE A 193 -6.96 -4.25 1.33
CA ILE A 193 -7.82 -5.41 1.09
C ILE A 193 -8.33 -5.35 -0.35
N GLY A 194 -7.91 -6.28 -1.19
CA GLY A 194 -8.30 -6.36 -2.60
C GLY A 194 -9.28 -7.49 -2.84
N ARG A 195 -8.78 -8.68 -3.19
CA ARG A 195 -9.57 -9.86 -3.59
C ARG A 195 -10.73 -10.24 -2.66
N PRO A 196 -10.61 -10.16 -1.33
CA PRO A 196 -11.76 -10.41 -0.45
C PRO A 196 -12.99 -9.53 -0.72
N ILE A 197 -12.80 -8.36 -1.32
CA ILE A 197 -13.88 -7.45 -1.73
C ILE A 197 -14.18 -7.63 -3.22
N THR A 198 -13.15 -7.55 -4.06
CA THR A 198 -13.33 -7.45 -5.52
C THR A 198 -13.85 -8.72 -6.17
N SER A 199 -13.59 -9.91 -5.59
CA SER A 199 -14.14 -11.18 -6.07
C SER A 199 -15.68 -11.23 -6.01
N ARG A 200 -16.29 -10.43 -5.11
CA ARG A 200 -17.75 -10.36 -4.98
C ARG A 200 -18.42 -9.58 -6.11
N TRP A 201 -17.67 -8.92 -6.97
CA TRP A 201 -18.20 -8.22 -8.13
C TRP A 201 -18.96 -9.16 -9.08
N SER A 202 -18.55 -10.41 -9.22
CA SER A 202 -19.26 -11.42 -10.01
C SER A 202 -20.66 -11.75 -9.50
N GLU A 203 -20.94 -11.45 -8.20
CA GLU A 203 -22.23 -11.65 -7.55
C GLU A 203 -23.09 -10.37 -7.62
N GLY A 204 -22.53 -9.29 -8.16
CA GLY A 204 -23.19 -7.99 -8.36
C GLY A 204 -22.72 -6.89 -7.42
N LYS A 205 -23.06 -5.63 -7.78
CA LYS A 205 -22.70 -4.41 -7.05
C LYS A 205 -23.06 -4.47 -5.56
N ALA A 206 -24.25 -4.93 -5.23
CA ALA A 206 -24.74 -5.00 -3.84
C ALA A 206 -23.92 -6.01 -2.99
N ALA A 207 -23.52 -7.14 -3.56
CA ALA A 207 -22.70 -8.13 -2.87
C ALA A 207 -21.31 -7.57 -2.54
N MET A 208 -20.68 -6.86 -3.48
CA MET A 208 -19.40 -6.21 -3.26
C MET A 208 -19.49 -5.11 -2.19
N ALA A 209 -20.52 -4.25 -2.25
CA ALA A 209 -20.78 -3.20 -1.26
C ALA A 209 -20.98 -3.78 0.14
N SER A 210 -21.83 -4.81 0.26
CA SER A 210 -22.08 -5.51 1.53
C SER A 210 -20.79 -6.12 2.11
N ARG A 211 -19.96 -6.73 1.26
CA ARG A 211 -18.69 -7.31 1.72
C ARG A 211 -17.71 -6.24 2.20
N ALA A 212 -17.61 -5.11 1.51
CA ALA A 212 -16.79 -3.99 1.96
C ALA A 212 -17.24 -3.48 3.35
N ALA A 213 -18.53 -3.27 3.54
CA ALA A 213 -19.09 -2.83 4.82
C ALA A 213 -18.85 -3.84 5.96
N GLN A 214 -19.01 -5.14 5.70
CA GLN A 214 -18.72 -6.20 6.67
C GLN A 214 -17.25 -6.19 7.11
N LEU A 215 -16.34 -6.03 6.16
CA LEU A 215 -14.90 -5.99 6.47
C LEU A 215 -14.53 -4.76 7.29
N VAL A 216 -15.09 -3.59 6.97
CA VAL A 216 -14.90 -2.38 7.78
C VAL A 216 -15.46 -2.57 9.20
N ALA A 217 -16.62 -3.17 9.35
CA ALA A 217 -17.18 -3.46 10.68
C ALA A 217 -16.26 -4.39 11.49
N SER A 218 -15.68 -5.42 10.87
CA SER A 218 -14.79 -6.38 11.52
C SER A 218 -13.43 -5.80 11.97
N ILE A 219 -13.10 -4.59 11.56
CA ILE A 219 -11.87 -3.89 12.01
C ILE A 219 -11.99 -3.43 13.47
N HIS A 220 -13.20 -3.20 13.92
CA HIS A 220 -13.51 -2.62 15.24
C HIS A 220 -13.94 -3.67 16.29
N GLU A 221 -13.95 -4.93 15.92
CA GLU A 221 -14.20 -6.06 16.83
C GLU A 221 -12.90 -6.54 17.52
#